data_25984debb11a9d46cdb8a7fe5c43a145
#
_entry.id   25984debb11a9d46cdb8a7fe5c43a145
#
_cell.length_a   1.000
_cell.length_b   1.000
_cell.length_c   1.000
_cell.angle_alpha   90.00
_cell.angle_beta   90.00
_cell.angle_gamma   90.00
#
_symmetry.space_group_name_H-M   'P 1'
#
loop_
_entity.id
_entity.type
_entity.pdbx_description
1 polymer ?
#
loop_
_entity_poly.entity_id
_entity_poly.type
_entity_poly.pdbx_seq_one_letter_code
_entity_poly.pdbx_strand_id
1 'polypeptide(L)'
;MTLKQLNIKREYRPDDNIVKSFYIPLLQLAQTYDRAVGFFSSTILAEIAIGIQEIARKDGRIRIVASPHLSEEDITAIKRGYEKRDEIIKRNILKNLQTPKNEFEKVHLNLLANLIADNILDIKIAFTEKETSFGMYHEKMGIISDDSGNSVAFSGSLNETLNALSFNYETIDVYCSWKTEDAERVNDKKEAFERIWNDIESNIKIISFPELSSELINKYKVNKVDYQKPEAEIINAQKIDENIFKKFPNHPIVPAGKEPRDYQKKAINSWKDNNYHGIFDMATGTGKTLTGLSALTTLSEALEHKLSVVIVVPYQHLVEQWVEDIVDFQIKPIIGYSNSQQKDWFRRLERAIFNQELN
;
A
#
# COMPACT_ATOMS: atom_id res chain seq x y z
N MET A 1 -18.22 23.90 6.75
CA MET A 1 -18.12 23.54 5.31
C MET A 1 -18.65 22.13 5.16
N THR A 2 -19.46 21.83 4.14
CA THR A 2 -20.07 20.52 3.93
C THR A 2 -19.60 19.91 2.60
N LEU A 3 -19.78 18.61 2.41
CA LEU A 3 -19.44 17.92 1.16
C LEU A 3 -20.10 18.55 -0.06
N LYS A 4 -21.33 19.08 0.11
CA LYS A 4 -22.08 19.76 -0.95
C LYS A 4 -21.39 21.01 -1.51
N GLN A 5 -20.49 21.62 -0.73
CA GLN A 5 -19.79 22.84 -1.12
C GLN A 5 -18.50 22.58 -1.90
N LEU A 6 -18.08 21.32 -1.99
CA LEU A 6 -16.93 20.93 -2.78
C LEU A 6 -17.27 20.83 -4.28
N ASN A 7 -16.29 21.17 -5.12
CA ASN A 7 -16.39 20.95 -6.56
C ASN A 7 -16.00 19.50 -6.89
N ILE A 8 -16.99 18.62 -6.92
CA ILE A 8 -16.79 17.18 -7.14
C ILE A 8 -17.09 16.82 -8.59
N LYS A 9 -16.11 16.22 -9.27
CA LYS A 9 -16.28 15.70 -10.63
C LYS A 9 -17.16 14.44 -10.59
N ARG A 10 -17.79 14.12 -11.73
CA ARG A 10 -18.55 12.87 -11.90
C ARG A 10 -17.66 11.65 -12.09
N GLU A 11 -16.44 11.86 -12.59
CA GLU A 11 -15.43 10.84 -12.85
C GLU A 11 -14.05 11.41 -12.49
N TYR A 12 -13.19 10.57 -11.93
CA TYR A 12 -11.77 10.84 -11.73
C TYR A 12 -10.94 9.78 -12.42
N ARG A 13 -9.86 10.21 -13.05
CA ARG A 13 -8.92 9.41 -13.81
C ARG A 13 -7.50 9.57 -13.24
N PRO A 14 -6.52 8.76 -13.63
CA PRO A 14 -5.15 8.82 -13.08
C PRO A 14 -4.53 10.21 -13.11
N ASP A 15 -4.80 10.98 -14.16
CA ASP A 15 -4.27 12.34 -14.32
C ASP A 15 -4.83 13.35 -13.30
N ASP A 16 -5.93 13.02 -12.66
CA ASP A 16 -6.58 13.89 -11.66
C ASP A 16 -5.91 13.89 -10.29
N ASN A 17 -4.93 13.01 -10.03
CA ASN A 17 -4.37 12.78 -8.71
C ASN A 17 -5.47 12.53 -7.66
N ILE A 18 -6.11 11.37 -7.74
CA ILE A 18 -7.32 11.00 -6.98
C ILE A 18 -7.14 11.22 -5.47
N VAL A 19 -5.95 11.00 -4.90
CA VAL A 19 -5.68 11.24 -3.49
C VAL A 19 -5.90 12.71 -3.13
N LYS A 20 -5.27 13.63 -3.86
CA LYS A 20 -5.30 15.07 -3.55
C LYS A 20 -6.57 15.76 -3.98
N SER A 21 -7.18 15.33 -5.09
CA SER A 21 -8.33 16.01 -5.67
C SER A 21 -9.67 15.41 -5.26
N PHE A 22 -9.68 14.18 -4.72
CA PHE A 22 -10.89 13.48 -4.31
C PHE A 22 -10.82 13.06 -2.83
N TYR A 23 -9.92 12.13 -2.45
CA TYR A 23 -9.94 11.56 -1.09
C TYR A 23 -9.70 12.59 0.00
N ILE A 24 -8.61 13.33 -0.04
CA ILE A 24 -8.26 14.28 1.03
C ILE A 24 -9.34 15.32 1.26
N PRO A 25 -9.85 16.05 0.23
CA PRO A 25 -10.88 17.05 0.44
C PRO A 25 -12.19 16.49 1.02
N LEU A 26 -12.59 15.28 0.59
CA LEU A 26 -13.82 14.66 1.07
C LEU A 26 -13.67 14.14 2.51
N LEU A 27 -12.57 13.43 2.80
CA LEU A 27 -12.34 12.85 4.13
C LEU A 27 -12.13 13.91 5.19
N GLN A 28 -11.58 15.10 4.86
CA GLN A 28 -11.47 16.22 5.78
C GLN A 28 -12.82 16.75 6.26
N LEU A 29 -13.88 16.60 5.46
CA LEU A 29 -15.24 17.00 5.82
C LEU A 29 -16.10 15.83 6.33
N ALA A 30 -15.61 14.60 6.19
CA ALA A 30 -16.37 13.41 6.52
C ALA A 30 -16.61 13.23 8.02
N GLN A 31 -17.75 12.64 8.35
CA GLN A 31 -18.09 12.04 9.63
C GLN A 31 -17.99 10.52 9.56
N THR A 32 -18.32 9.94 8.39
CA THR A 32 -18.20 8.49 8.17
C THR A 32 -17.54 8.18 6.84
N TYR A 33 -16.77 7.08 6.82
CA TYR A 33 -16.20 6.52 5.62
C TYR A 33 -16.42 5.00 5.60
N ASP A 34 -17.22 4.54 4.66
CA ASP A 34 -17.53 3.14 4.42
C ASP A 34 -16.85 2.70 3.12
N ARG A 35 -16.09 1.62 3.17
CA ARG A 35 -15.30 1.15 2.04
C ARG A 35 -15.38 -0.36 1.85
N ALA A 36 -15.70 -0.79 0.64
CA ALA A 36 -15.60 -2.17 0.20
C ALA A 36 -14.53 -2.29 -0.90
N VAL A 37 -13.54 -3.15 -0.71
CA VAL A 37 -12.37 -3.30 -1.59
C VAL A 37 -12.02 -4.76 -1.84
N GLY A 38 -11.51 -5.04 -3.03
CA GLY A 38 -10.99 -6.37 -3.36
C GLY A 38 -9.67 -6.70 -2.66
N PHE A 39 -8.86 -5.69 -2.37
CA PHE A 39 -7.60 -5.83 -1.65
C PHE A 39 -7.31 -4.57 -0.81
N PHE A 40 -6.74 -4.77 0.36
CA PHE A 40 -6.44 -3.72 1.32
C PHE A 40 -4.96 -3.78 1.71
N SER A 41 -4.29 -2.63 1.71
CA SER A 41 -2.93 -2.50 2.24
C SER A 41 -2.83 -1.35 3.23
N SER A 42 -1.98 -1.51 4.22
CA SER A 42 -1.68 -0.46 5.20
C SER A 42 -1.08 0.81 4.56
N THR A 43 -0.44 0.67 3.41
CA THR A 43 0.22 1.77 2.70
C THR A 43 -0.78 2.83 2.23
N ILE A 44 -2.02 2.45 1.90
CA ILE A 44 -3.05 3.41 1.47
C ILE A 44 -3.63 4.20 2.60
N LEU A 45 -3.85 3.56 3.74
CA LEU A 45 -4.24 4.31 4.93
C LEU A 45 -3.23 5.41 5.23
N ALA A 46 -1.96 5.17 4.90
CA ALA A 46 -0.90 6.13 5.01
C ALA A 46 -1.13 7.36 4.09
N GLU A 47 -1.50 7.14 2.84
CA GLU A 47 -1.70 8.24 1.89
C GLU A 47 -2.96 9.07 2.15
N ILE A 48 -3.99 8.45 2.71
CA ILE A 48 -5.25 9.12 3.09
C ILE A 48 -5.30 9.48 4.58
N ALA A 49 -4.20 9.30 5.31
CA ALA A 49 -4.12 9.48 6.77
C ALA A 49 -4.60 10.86 7.23
N ILE A 50 -4.29 11.92 6.47
CA ILE A 50 -4.77 13.29 6.75
C ILE A 50 -6.29 13.34 6.85
N GLY A 51 -6.98 12.74 5.88
CA GLY A 51 -8.43 12.69 5.89
C GLY A 51 -8.99 11.80 6.99
N ILE A 52 -8.39 10.64 7.21
CA ILE A 52 -8.77 9.70 8.27
C ILE A 52 -8.64 10.34 9.66
N GLN A 53 -7.58 11.11 9.89
CA GLN A 53 -7.37 11.81 11.15
C GLN A 53 -8.49 12.85 11.43
N GLU A 54 -9.00 13.54 10.41
CA GLU A 54 -10.10 14.48 10.58
C GLU A 54 -11.41 13.78 10.95
N ILE A 55 -11.64 12.57 10.45
CA ILE A 55 -12.76 11.72 10.88
C ILE A 55 -12.60 11.37 12.37
N ALA A 56 -11.41 10.98 12.79
CA ALA A 56 -11.10 10.65 14.18
C ALA A 56 -11.30 11.86 15.13
N ARG A 57 -10.93 13.08 14.69
CA ARG A 57 -11.13 14.31 15.45
C ARG A 57 -12.59 14.63 15.75
N LYS A 58 -13.48 14.17 14.86
CA LYS A 58 -14.92 14.40 14.95
C LYS A 58 -15.67 13.25 15.61
N ASP A 59 -14.93 12.31 16.26
CA ASP A 59 -15.50 11.07 16.79
C ASP A 59 -16.31 10.31 15.71
N GLY A 60 -15.83 10.38 14.48
CA GLY A 60 -16.45 9.72 13.34
C GLY A 60 -16.09 8.23 13.26
N ARG A 61 -16.58 7.58 12.22
CA ARG A 61 -16.41 6.13 12.04
C ARG A 61 -15.92 5.76 10.65
N ILE A 62 -15.04 4.76 10.60
CA ILE A 62 -14.52 4.17 9.36
C ILE A 62 -14.83 2.67 9.39
N ARG A 63 -15.47 2.16 8.33
CA ARG A 63 -15.77 0.73 8.16
C ARG A 63 -15.17 0.25 6.85
N ILE A 64 -14.35 -0.79 6.92
CA ILE A 64 -13.70 -1.38 5.75
C ILE A 64 -14.09 -2.86 5.63
N VAL A 65 -14.53 -3.24 4.44
CA VAL A 65 -14.69 -4.64 4.04
C VAL A 65 -13.65 -4.94 2.99
N ALA A 66 -12.78 -5.91 3.26
CA ALA A 66 -11.68 -6.27 2.38
C ALA A 66 -11.63 -7.77 2.09
N SER A 67 -11.11 -8.16 0.93
CA SER A 67 -10.85 -9.56 0.61
C SER A 67 -9.46 -9.98 1.10
N PRO A 68 -9.29 -11.19 1.65
CA PRO A 68 -7.98 -11.74 1.91
C PRO A 68 -7.32 -12.14 0.57
N HIS A 69 -6.01 -11.97 0.47
CA HIS A 69 -5.26 -12.51 -0.66
C HIS A 69 -4.90 -13.97 -0.35
N LEU A 70 -5.62 -14.90 -0.96
CA LEU A 70 -5.38 -16.34 -0.82
C LEU A 70 -4.65 -16.87 -2.05
N SER A 71 -3.58 -17.65 -1.85
CA SER A 71 -2.92 -18.40 -2.92
C SER A 71 -3.73 -19.64 -3.30
N GLU A 72 -3.42 -20.24 -4.46
CA GLU A 72 -4.04 -21.52 -4.86
C GLU A 72 -3.75 -22.65 -3.85
N GLU A 73 -2.58 -22.60 -3.20
CA GLU A 73 -2.19 -23.54 -2.15
C GLU A 73 -3.06 -23.36 -0.90
N ASP A 74 -3.32 -22.12 -0.49
CA ASP A 74 -4.21 -21.81 0.65
C ASP A 74 -5.64 -22.29 0.38
N ILE A 75 -6.16 -22.05 -0.82
CA ILE A 75 -7.48 -22.52 -1.25
C ILE A 75 -7.54 -24.06 -1.23
N THR A 76 -6.47 -24.71 -1.68
CA THR A 76 -6.38 -26.18 -1.69
C THR A 76 -6.30 -26.73 -0.27
N ALA A 77 -5.54 -26.10 0.63
CA ALA A 77 -5.45 -26.51 2.04
C ALA A 77 -6.81 -26.40 2.75
N ILE A 78 -7.54 -25.29 2.53
CA ILE A 78 -8.91 -25.09 3.03
C ILE A 78 -9.84 -26.21 2.53
N LYS A 79 -9.82 -26.49 1.23
CA LYS A 79 -10.66 -27.54 0.61
C LYS A 79 -10.36 -28.94 1.15
N ARG A 80 -9.10 -29.23 1.46
CA ARG A 80 -8.67 -30.52 2.03
C ARG A 80 -8.91 -30.64 3.54
N GLY A 81 -9.30 -29.55 4.20
CA GLY A 81 -9.53 -29.53 5.65
C GLY A 81 -8.27 -29.71 6.49
N TYR A 82 -7.08 -29.48 5.93
CA TYR A 82 -5.81 -29.60 6.68
C TYR A 82 -5.62 -28.50 7.71
N GLU A 83 -6.16 -27.32 7.44
CA GLU A 83 -6.14 -26.20 8.38
C GLU A 83 -7.54 -25.58 8.48
N LYS A 84 -7.83 -25.02 9.64
CA LYS A 84 -9.08 -24.26 9.81
C LYS A 84 -9.02 -23.02 8.91
N ARG A 85 -10.10 -22.78 8.18
CA ARG A 85 -10.23 -21.66 7.26
C ARG A 85 -9.80 -20.33 7.87
N ASP A 86 -10.26 -20.04 9.08
CA ASP A 86 -10.03 -18.76 9.73
C ASP A 86 -8.55 -18.55 10.08
N GLU A 87 -7.81 -19.61 10.39
CA GLU A 87 -6.36 -19.56 10.64
C GLU A 87 -5.57 -19.22 9.35
N ILE A 88 -5.97 -19.80 8.22
CA ILE A 88 -5.36 -19.50 6.91
C ILE A 88 -5.61 -18.04 6.53
N ILE A 89 -6.85 -17.56 6.65
CA ILE A 89 -7.23 -16.18 6.33
C ILE A 89 -6.45 -15.21 7.23
N LYS A 90 -6.41 -15.46 8.55
CA LYS A 90 -5.65 -14.67 9.51
C LYS A 90 -4.17 -14.59 9.15
N ARG A 91 -3.54 -15.73 8.88
CA ARG A 91 -2.12 -15.81 8.47
C ARG A 91 -1.84 -14.98 7.22
N ASN A 92 -2.70 -15.04 6.20
CA ASN A 92 -2.52 -14.28 4.96
C ASN A 92 -2.69 -12.78 5.15
N ILE A 93 -3.66 -12.34 5.96
CA ILE A 93 -3.83 -10.92 6.28
C ILE A 93 -2.59 -10.40 7.02
N LEU A 94 -2.12 -11.12 8.04
CA LEU A 94 -0.93 -10.74 8.81
C LEU A 94 0.36 -10.75 7.98
N LYS A 95 0.44 -11.65 6.99
CA LYS A 95 1.57 -11.69 6.04
C LYS A 95 1.57 -10.47 5.11
N ASN A 96 0.39 -10.02 4.69
CA ASN A 96 0.24 -8.82 3.85
C ASN A 96 0.44 -7.52 4.63
N LEU A 97 0.21 -7.53 5.95
CA LEU A 97 0.56 -6.47 6.89
C LEU A 97 2.00 -6.66 7.38
N GLN A 98 2.96 -6.56 6.49
CA GLN A 98 4.38 -6.86 6.75
C GLN A 98 4.99 -5.98 7.85
N THR A 99 6.17 -6.39 8.33
CA THR A 99 7.03 -5.53 9.15
C THR A 99 7.26 -4.20 8.43
N PRO A 100 7.03 -3.05 9.08
CA PRO A 100 7.20 -1.75 8.43
C PRO A 100 8.61 -1.62 7.89
N LYS A 101 8.71 -1.26 6.62
CA LYS A 101 9.97 -1.15 5.89
C LYS A 101 10.70 0.16 6.18
N ASN A 102 9.97 1.16 6.65
CA ASN A 102 10.50 2.50 6.93
C ASN A 102 9.70 3.20 8.04
N GLU A 103 10.20 4.33 8.53
CA GLU A 103 9.58 5.09 9.61
C GLU A 103 8.19 5.65 9.22
N PHE A 104 7.99 5.98 7.95
CA PHE A 104 6.69 6.41 7.45
C PHE A 104 5.63 5.32 7.62
N GLU A 105 5.92 4.08 7.24
CA GLU A 105 5.03 2.94 7.47
C GLU A 105 4.79 2.66 8.96
N LYS A 106 5.82 2.80 9.82
CA LYS A 106 5.65 2.63 11.27
C LYS A 106 4.66 3.63 11.85
N VAL A 107 4.77 4.91 11.48
CA VAL A 107 3.86 5.97 11.93
C VAL A 107 2.43 5.63 11.54
N HIS A 108 2.21 5.19 10.31
CA HIS A 108 0.88 4.88 9.81
C HIS A 108 0.30 3.59 10.38
N LEU A 109 1.13 2.58 10.60
CA LEU A 109 0.69 1.37 11.30
C LEU A 109 0.36 1.65 12.78
N ASN A 110 1.08 2.56 13.44
CA ASN A 110 0.71 3.02 14.77
C ASN A 110 -0.61 3.80 14.75
N LEU A 111 -0.82 4.69 13.76
CA LEU A 111 -2.10 5.37 13.57
C LEU A 111 -3.25 4.36 13.37
N LEU A 112 -3.08 3.41 12.46
CA LEU A 112 -4.05 2.34 12.20
C LEU A 112 -4.41 1.58 13.49
N ALA A 113 -3.39 1.16 14.24
CA ALA A 113 -3.59 0.41 15.49
C ALA A 113 -4.32 1.24 16.55
N ASN A 114 -4.07 2.55 16.63
CA ASN A 114 -4.82 3.45 17.51
C ASN A 114 -6.28 3.60 17.06
N LEU A 115 -6.55 3.82 15.77
CA LEU A 115 -7.90 3.93 15.23
C LEU A 115 -8.75 2.68 15.51
N ILE A 116 -8.15 1.49 15.40
CA ILE A 116 -8.80 0.23 15.75
C ILE A 116 -9.05 0.16 17.27
N ALA A 117 -8.05 0.49 18.08
CA ALA A 117 -8.15 0.43 19.53
C ALA A 117 -9.18 1.42 20.11
N ASP A 118 -9.35 2.55 19.45
CA ASP A 118 -10.30 3.60 19.85
C ASP A 118 -11.69 3.39 19.20
N ASN A 119 -11.93 2.25 18.51
CA ASN A 119 -13.17 1.88 17.81
C ASN A 119 -13.61 2.88 16.72
N ILE A 120 -12.67 3.62 16.17
CA ILE A 120 -12.91 4.54 15.05
C ILE A 120 -12.87 3.79 13.74
N LEU A 121 -11.96 2.83 13.61
CA LEU A 121 -11.81 1.96 12.45
C LEU A 121 -12.21 0.53 12.79
N ASP A 122 -13.14 -0.01 12.02
CA ASP A 122 -13.55 -1.41 12.06
C ASP A 122 -13.30 -2.08 10.70
N ILE A 123 -12.70 -3.25 10.71
CA ILE A 123 -12.33 -4.00 9.51
C ILE A 123 -12.99 -5.38 9.55
N LYS A 124 -13.66 -5.72 8.46
CA LYS A 124 -14.24 -7.04 8.23
C LYS A 124 -13.66 -7.67 6.96
N ILE A 125 -13.63 -8.98 6.94
CA ILE A 125 -13.11 -9.75 5.80
C ILE A 125 -14.26 -10.40 5.05
N ALA A 126 -14.30 -10.16 3.73
CA ALA A 126 -15.26 -10.74 2.82
C ALA A 126 -14.61 -11.76 1.89
N PHE A 127 -15.28 -12.85 1.64
CA PHE A 127 -14.94 -13.82 0.60
C PHE A 127 -16.20 -14.40 -0.01
N THR A 128 -16.13 -14.84 -1.25
CA THR A 128 -17.25 -15.52 -1.89
C THR A 128 -17.20 -17.01 -1.58
N GLU A 129 -18.29 -17.57 -1.13
CA GLU A 129 -18.44 -18.99 -0.83
C GLU A 129 -19.49 -19.57 -1.77
N LYS A 130 -19.07 -20.50 -2.65
CA LYS A 130 -19.96 -21.35 -3.44
C LYS A 130 -19.72 -22.78 -3.01
N GLU A 131 -20.72 -23.65 -3.12
CA GLU A 131 -20.68 -25.04 -2.63
C GLU A 131 -19.41 -25.82 -3.00
N THR A 132 -18.73 -25.46 -4.08
CA THR A 132 -17.54 -26.16 -4.59
C THR A 132 -16.29 -25.28 -4.74
N SER A 133 -16.39 -23.96 -4.52
CA SER A 133 -15.26 -23.04 -4.77
C SER A 133 -15.31 -21.82 -3.88
N PHE A 134 -14.11 -21.40 -3.42
CA PHE A 134 -13.90 -20.10 -2.83
C PHE A 134 -13.44 -19.14 -3.93
N GLY A 135 -14.03 -17.95 -3.97
CA GLY A 135 -13.64 -16.88 -4.86
C GLY A 135 -13.22 -15.64 -4.09
N MET A 136 -12.53 -14.73 -4.76
CA MET A 136 -12.21 -13.44 -4.18
C MET A 136 -13.41 -12.50 -4.23
N TYR A 137 -13.67 -11.81 -3.13
CA TYR A 137 -14.52 -10.65 -3.13
C TYR A 137 -13.79 -9.51 -3.85
N HIS A 138 -14.39 -8.94 -4.89
CA HIS A 138 -13.70 -8.01 -5.78
C HIS A 138 -14.49 -6.72 -6.05
N GLU A 139 -15.42 -6.38 -5.18
CA GLU A 139 -16.12 -5.10 -5.26
C GLU A 139 -15.22 -3.94 -4.85
N LYS A 140 -15.43 -2.79 -5.46
CA LYS A 140 -14.70 -1.56 -5.17
C LYS A 140 -15.69 -0.41 -5.14
N MET A 141 -16.22 -0.13 -3.97
CA MET A 141 -17.09 1.00 -3.73
C MET A 141 -16.74 1.70 -2.42
N GLY A 142 -17.04 2.98 -2.33
CA GLY A 142 -16.92 3.73 -1.08
C GLY A 142 -18.04 4.74 -0.93
N ILE A 143 -18.30 5.08 0.32
CA ILE A 143 -19.30 6.07 0.69
C ILE A 143 -18.69 6.97 1.75
N ILE A 144 -18.68 8.27 1.50
CA ILE A 144 -18.18 9.29 2.41
C ILE A 144 -19.36 10.19 2.76
N SER A 145 -19.65 10.35 4.05
CA SER A 145 -20.78 11.16 4.51
C SER A 145 -20.35 12.20 5.54
N ASP A 146 -20.90 13.41 5.45
CA ASP A 146 -20.70 14.47 6.43
C ASP A 146 -21.76 14.45 7.55
N ASP A 147 -21.61 15.32 8.55
CA ASP A 147 -22.53 15.50 9.67
C ASP A 147 -23.88 16.11 9.28
N SER A 148 -23.96 16.73 8.11
CA SER A 148 -25.17 17.35 7.57
C SER A 148 -26.01 16.38 6.73
N GLY A 149 -25.63 15.10 6.65
CA GLY A 149 -26.34 14.07 5.91
C GLY A 149 -26.03 14.03 4.41
N ASN A 150 -25.12 14.88 3.91
CA ASN A 150 -24.66 14.76 2.53
C ASN A 150 -23.74 13.56 2.38
N SER A 151 -23.88 12.84 1.27
CA SER A 151 -23.07 11.66 0.99
C SER A 151 -22.56 11.66 -0.44
N VAL A 152 -21.32 11.22 -0.58
CA VAL A 152 -20.67 10.95 -1.86
C VAL A 152 -20.41 9.45 -1.93
N ALA A 153 -21.03 8.78 -2.89
CA ALA A 153 -20.74 7.39 -3.21
C ALA A 153 -19.84 7.34 -4.45
N PHE A 154 -18.98 6.35 -4.50
CA PHE A 154 -18.13 6.12 -5.66
C PHE A 154 -17.90 4.63 -5.89
N SER A 155 -17.64 4.27 -7.13
CA SER A 155 -17.27 2.90 -7.53
C SER A 155 -16.38 2.95 -8.76
N GLY A 156 -15.57 1.90 -8.97
CA GLY A 156 -14.67 1.84 -10.11
C GLY A 156 -13.69 0.67 -10.01
N SER A 157 -12.55 0.80 -10.64
CA SER A 157 -11.51 -0.23 -10.61
C SER A 157 -10.58 -0.12 -9.41
N LEU A 158 -10.61 1.00 -8.68
CA LEU A 158 -9.64 1.38 -7.65
C LEU A 158 -9.64 0.46 -6.42
N ASN A 159 -8.55 -0.25 -6.22
CA ASN A 159 -8.25 -0.95 -4.97
C ASN A 159 -7.52 -0.02 -3.99
N GLU A 160 -7.63 -0.36 -2.68
CA GLU A 160 -6.82 0.32 -1.66
C GLU A 160 -5.39 -0.24 -1.66
N THR A 161 -4.64 -0.03 -2.74
CA THR A 161 -3.22 -0.38 -2.87
C THR A 161 -2.43 0.80 -3.43
N LEU A 162 -1.17 0.95 -3.03
CA LEU A 162 -0.29 2.01 -3.54
C LEU A 162 -0.23 1.97 -5.08
N ASN A 163 -0.19 0.77 -5.66
CA ASN A 163 -0.17 0.57 -7.09
C ASN A 163 -1.45 1.06 -7.77
N ALA A 164 -2.62 0.84 -7.15
CA ALA A 164 -3.89 1.31 -7.69
C ALA A 164 -3.98 2.84 -7.71
N LEU A 165 -3.53 3.51 -6.65
CA LEU A 165 -3.57 4.98 -6.57
C LEU A 165 -2.47 5.67 -7.39
N SER A 166 -1.38 4.97 -7.68
CA SER A 166 -0.16 5.62 -8.15
C SER A 166 0.35 5.12 -9.50
N PHE A 167 0.04 3.87 -9.88
CA PHE A 167 0.69 3.19 -11.00
C PHE A 167 -0.29 2.59 -12.01
N ASN A 168 -1.49 2.17 -11.58
CA ASN A 168 -2.48 1.59 -12.49
C ASN A 168 -3.33 2.67 -13.15
N TYR A 169 -3.88 2.34 -14.32
CA TYR A 169 -4.94 3.15 -14.92
C TYR A 169 -6.26 2.84 -14.23
N GLU A 170 -6.56 3.59 -13.18
CA GLU A 170 -7.77 3.41 -12.37
C GLU A 170 -8.75 4.55 -12.59
N THR A 171 -10.01 4.24 -12.63
CA THR A 171 -11.09 5.22 -12.74
C THR A 171 -12.11 5.02 -11.65
N ILE A 172 -12.71 6.11 -11.18
CA ILE A 172 -13.85 6.06 -10.28
C ILE A 172 -14.99 6.94 -10.81
N ASP A 173 -16.18 6.39 -10.78
CA ASP A 173 -17.43 7.12 -11.00
C ASP A 173 -17.95 7.61 -9.65
N VAL A 174 -18.41 8.85 -9.60
CA VAL A 174 -18.78 9.54 -8.36
C VAL A 174 -20.22 10.04 -8.44
N TYR A 175 -20.97 9.79 -7.38
CA TYR A 175 -22.38 10.13 -7.21
C TYR A 175 -22.58 10.95 -5.95
N CYS A 176 -23.36 12.02 -6.03
CA CYS A 176 -23.61 12.95 -4.92
C CYS A 176 -25.08 12.92 -4.49
N SER A 177 -25.37 12.70 -3.20
CA SER A 177 -26.75 12.55 -2.69
C SER A 177 -27.63 13.78 -2.88
N TRP A 178 -27.06 14.95 -3.05
CA TRP A 178 -27.77 16.22 -3.28
C TRP A 178 -28.06 16.51 -4.76
N LYS A 179 -27.61 15.66 -5.67
CA LYS A 179 -27.97 15.74 -7.09
C LYS A 179 -29.11 14.76 -7.36
N THR A 180 -30.19 15.25 -7.93
CA THR A 180 -31.40 14.45 -8.16
C THR A 180 -31.11 13.21 -8.98
N GLU A 181 -30.24 13.31 -10.00
CA GLU A 181 -29.85 12.21 -10.87
C GLU A 181 -28.98 11.15 -10.19
N ASP A 182 -28.35 11.47 -9.08
CA ASP A 182 -27.40 10.60 -8.37
C ASP A 182 -27.99 10.02 -7.06
N ALA A 183 -29.02 10.66 -6.50
CA ALA A 183 -29.53 10.37 -5.15
C ALA A 183 -29.93 8.90 -4.96
N GLU A 184 -30.62 8.30 -5.92
CA GLU A 184 -31.02 6.90 -5.88
C GLU A 184 -29.80 5.98 -5.88
N ARG A 185 -28.80 6.23 -6.73
CA ARG A 185 -27.56 5.46 -6.76
C ARG A 185 -26.76 5.53 -5.48
N VAL A 186 -26.74 6.69 -4.82
CA VAL A 186 -26.13 6.84 -3.49
C VAL A 186 -26.81 5.98 -2.46
N ASN A 187 -28.17 5.95 -2.48
CA ASN A 187 -28.94 5.09 -1.60
C ASN A 187 -28.68 3.61 -1.86
N ASP A 188 -28.71 3.19 -3.13
CA ASP A 188 -28.43 1.80 -3.51
C ASP A 188 -27.04 1.36 -3.00
N LYS A 189 -26.03 2.22 -3.11
CA LYS A 189 -24.67 1.92 -2.60
C LYS A 189 -24.63 1.83 -1.08
N LYS A 190 -25.38 2.67 -0.37
CA LYS A 190 -25.50 2.59 1.10
C LYS A 190 -26.15 1.26 1.52
N GLU A 191 -27.28 0.92 0.89
CA GLU A 191 -28.00 -0.32 1.19
C GLU A 191 -27.14 -1.55 0.85
N ALA A 192 -26.43 -1.54 -0.28
CA ALA A 192 -25.51 -2.60 -0.65
C ALA A 192 -24.41 -2.77 0.38
N PHE A 193 -23.77 -1.67 0.82
CA PHE A 193 -22.75 -1.73 1.85
C PHE A 193 -23.29 -2.27 3.18
N GLU A 194 -24.48 -1.83 3.61
CA GLU A 194 -25.10 -2.32 4.85
C GLU A 194 -25.44 -3.82 4.77
N ARG A 195 -25.92 -4.33 3.63
CA ARG A 195 -26.15 -5.78 3.44
C ARG A 195 -24.83 -6.56 3.55
N ILE A 196 -23.77 -6.09 2.91
CA ILE A 196 -22.43 -6.70 3.00
C ILE A 196 -21.93 -6.66 4.43
N TRP A 197 -21.95 -5.47 5.05
CA TRP A 197 -21.44 -5.27 6.41
C TRP A 197 -22.12 -6.18 7.44
N ASN A 198 -23.40 -6.42 7.29
CA ASN A 198 -24.20 -7.23 8.21
C ASN A 198 -24.30 -8.71 7.82
N ASP A 199 -23.49 -9.19 6.86
CA ASP A 199 -23.46 -10.59 6.39
C ASP A 199 -24.83 -11.06 5.84
N ILE A 200 -25.57 -10.15 5.19
CA ILE A 200 -26.91 -10.42 4.64
C ILE A 200 -26.84 -10.68 3.12
N GLU A 201 -25.77 -10.25 2.47
CA GLU A 201 -25.60 -10.39 1.03
C GLU A 201 -25.39 -11.86 0.63
N SER A 202 -26.15 -12.34 -0.37
CA SER A 202 -26.05 -13.72 -0.84
C SER A 202 -24.70 -13.99 -1.51
N ASN A 203 -24.16 -15.19 -1.33
CA ASN A 203 -22.89 -15.67 -1.89
C ASN A 203 -21.63 -14.94 -1.38
N ILE A 204 -21.75 -14.11 -0.38
CA ILE A 204 -20.63 -13.48 0.32
C ILE A 204 -20.70 -13.89 1.79
N LYS A 205 -19.54 -14.19 2.37
CA LYS A 205 -19.40 -14.44 3.79
C LYS A 205 -18.54 -13.37 4.41
N ILE A 206 -19.04 -12.76 5.47
CA ILE A 206 -18.34 -11.72 6.21
C ILE A 206 -17.86 -12.28 7.54
N ILE A 207 -16.58 -12.08 7.84
CA ILE A 207 -15.99 -12.50 9.09
C ILE A 207 -15.42 -11.27 9.81
N SER A 208 -15.79 -11.11 11.07
CA SER A 208 -15.14 -10.18 11.98
C SER A 208 -14.00 -10.91 12.70
N PHE A 209 -12.82 -10.28 12.76
CA PHE A 209 -11.67 -10.87 13.44
C PHE A 209 -11.27 -10.01 14.65
N PRO A 210 -11.89 -10.17 15.82
CA PRO A 210 -11.47 -9.48 17.04
C PRO A 210 -10.02 -9.81 17.41
N GLU A 211 -9.59 -11.06 17.17
CA GLU A 211 -8.22 -11.51 17.38
C GLU A 211 -7.22 -10.83 16.45
N LEU A 212 -7.57 -10.64 15.15
CA LEU A 212 -6.74 -9.89 14.22
C LEU A 212 -6.57 -8.44 14.66
N SER A 213 -7.64 -7.80 15.08
CA SER A 213 -7.60 -6.44 15.63
C SER A 213 -6.68 -6.35 16.83
N SER A 214 -6.78 -7.31 17.75
CA SER A 214 -5.90 -7.39 18.94
C SER A 214 -4.43 -7.59 18.54
N GLU A 215 -4.15 -8.43 17.56
CA GLU A 215 -2.78 -8.63 17.07
C GLU A 215 -2.20 -7.40 16.40
N LEU A 216 -2.99 -6.68 15.58
CA LEU A 216 -2.59 -5.41 14.96
C LEU A 216 -2.27 -4.36 16.03
N ILE A 217 -3.14 -4.24 17.05
CA ILE A 217 -2.93 -3.34 18.17
C ILE A 217 -1.63 -3.70 18.89
N ASN A 218 -1.46 -4.95 19.27
CA ASN A 218 -0.27 -5.40 20.01
C ASN A 218 1.03 -5.25 19.23
N LYS A 219 0.99 -5.44 17.90
CA LYS A 219 2.16 -5.39 17.04
C LYS A 219 2.58 -3.96 16.67
N TYR A 220 1.63 -3.07 16.46
CA TYR A 220 1.90 -1.77 15.84
C TYR A 220 1.58 -0.56 16.71
N LYS A 221 0.77 -0.71 17.78
CA LYS A 221 0.48 0.38 18.69
C LYS A 221 1.65 0.62 19.63
N VAL A 222 2.50 1.55 19.26
CA VAL A 222 3.69 1.94 20.03
C VAL A 222 3.34 3.07 20.99
N ASN A 223 2.68 4.12 20.49
CA ASN A 223 2.30 5.31 21.24
C ASN A 223 0.83 5.65 21.01
N LYS A 224 0.22 6.26 22.01
CA LYS A 224 -1.13 6.84 21.86
C LYS A 224 -1.07 8.03 20.93
N VAL A 225 -1.95 8.06 19.94
CA VAL A 225 -2.08 9.18 18.99
C VAL A 225 -3.07 10.21 19.56
N ASP A 226 -2.66 11.46 19.56
CA ASP A 226 -3.55 12.59 19.87
C ASP A 226 -4.08 13.15 18.55
N TYR A 227 -5.29 12.78 18.19
CA TYR A 227 -5.91 13.20 16.92
C TYR A 227 -6.20 14.70 16.86
N GLN A 228 -6.16 15.44 17.97
CA GLN A 228 -6.38 16.89 17.99
C GLN A 228 -5.15 17.67 17.50
N LYS A 229 -3.99 17.05 17.48
CA LYS A 229 -2.77 17.67 16.96
C LYS A 229 -2.74 17.67 15.44
N PRO A 230 -2.14 18.70 14.80
CA PRO A 230 -1.89 18.67 13.37
C PRO A 230 -1.09 17.41 12.98
N GLU A 231 -1.41 16.82 11.83
CA GLU A 231 -0.71 15.63 11.34
C GLU A 231 0.80 15.82 11.32
N ALA A 232 1.27 16.98 10.86
CA ALA A 232 2.68 17.32 10.88
C ALA A 232 3.32 17.24 12.28
N GLU A 233 2.57 17.54 13.35
CA GLU A 233 3.05 17.39 14.73
C GLU A 233 2.99 15.92 15.19
N ILE A 234 1.99 15.15 14.76
CA ILE A 234 1.91 13.71 15.04
C ILE A 234 3.05 13.00 14.34
N ILE A 235 3.29 13.30 13.08
CA ILE A 235 4.43 12.79 12.32
C ILE A 235 5.74 13.25 12.95
N ASN A 236 5.87 14.51 13.35
CA ASN A 236 7.07 15.06 13.97
C ASN A 236 7.30 14.54 15.39
N ALA A 237 6.26 14.32 16.19
CA ALA A 237 6.39 13.73 17.53
C ALA A 237 6.75 12.23 17.46
N GLN A 238 6.46 11.59 16.33
CA GLN A 238 6.86 10.21 16.03
C GLN A 238 8.12 10.16 15.14
N LYS A 239 8.60 11.30 14.64
CA LYS A 239 9.89 11.40 13.94
C LYS A 239 11.00 11.00 14.90
N ILE A 240 11.44 9.78 14.77
CA ILE A 240 12.81 9.43 14.99
C ILE A 240 13.57 10.09 13.83
N ASP A 241 14.23 11.19 14.17
CA ASP A 241 15.29 11.86 13.42
C ASP A 241 15.18 11.83 11.87
N GLU A 242 14.69 12.92 11.25
CA GLU A 242 14.83 13.14 9.80
C GLU A 242 16.30 13.02 9.33
N ASN A 243 17.25 13.03 10.25
CA ASN A 243 18.65 12.76 9.97
C ASN A 243 18.93 11.31 9.54
N ILE A 244 18.02 10.35 9.80
CA ILE A 244 18.15 8.99 9.28
C ILE A 244 17.93 8.98 7.76
N PHE A 245 17.02 9.80 7.23
CA PHE A 245 16.86 9.96 5.77
C PHE A 245 17.93 10.85 5.12
N LYS A 246 18.68 11.63 5.89
CA LYS A 246 19.78 12.44 5.38
C LYS A 246 21.09 11.69 5.19
N LYS A 247 21.14 10.42 5.57
CA LYS A 247 22.32 9.56 5.38
C LYS A 247 21.96 8.22 4.79
N PHE A 248 21.32 8.19 3.60
CA PHE A 248 21.69 7.10 2.72
C PHE A 248 23.18 7.28 2.43
N PRO A 249 24.04 6.32 2.78
CA PRO A 249 25.39 6.37 2.27
C PRO A 249 25.29 6.44 0.75
N ASN A 250 26.12 7.23 0.08
CA ASN A 250 26.11 7.32 -1.39
C ASN A 250 26.57 6.03 -2.07
N HIS A 251 26.42 4.88 -1.42
CA HIS A 251 26.83 3.57 -1.90
C HIS A 251 25.89 2.46 -1.38
N PRO A 252 25.75 1.35 -2.11
CA PRO A 252 24.94 0.23 -1.68
C PRO A 252 25.50 -0.48 -0.46
N ILE A 253 24.63 -0.89 0.46
CA ILE A 253 24.97 -1.72 1.62
C ILE A 253 24.07 -2.96 1.61
N VAL A 254 24.68 -4.13 1.78
CA VAL A 254 23.90 -5.39 1.93
C VAL A 254 23.10 -5.31 3.22
N PRO A 255 21.76 -5.48 3.18
CA PRO A 255 20.93 -5.41 4.37
C PRO A 255 21.30 -6.48 5.40
N ALA A 256 21.28 -6.14 6.68
CA ALA A 256 21.53 -7.10 7.75
C ALA A 256 20.52 -8.28 7.68
N GLY A 257 21.03 -9.50 7.74
CA GLY A 257 20.21 -10.71 7.62
C GLY A 257 19.86 -11.14 6.19
N LYS A 258 20.35 -10.39 5.18
CA LYS A 258 20.21 -10.72 3.76
C LYS A 258 21.57 -11.00 3.09
N GLU A 259 22.55 -11.51 3.84
CA GLU A 259 23.85 -11.84 3.28
C GLU A 259 23.73 -12.92 2.19
N PRO A 260 24.49 -12.79 1.08
CA PRO A 260 24.49 -13.80 0.02
C PRO A 260 24.87 -15.18 0.54
N ARG A 261 24.14 -16.20 0.12
CA ARG A 261 24.45 -17.61 0.40
C ARG A 261 25.70 -18.05 -0.36
N ASP A 262 26.31 -19.17 0.02
CA ASP A 262 27.58 -19.62 -0.57
C ASP A 262 27.54 -19.79 -2.08
N TYR A 263 26.43 -20.28 -2.65
CA TYR A 263 26.31 -20.41 -4.10
C TYR A 263 26.17 -19.04 -4.80
N GLN A 264 25.56 -18.05 -4.14
CA GLN A 264 25.47 -16.68 -4.63
C GLN A 264 26.83 -15.99 -4.57
N LYS A 265 27.59 -16.17 -3.48
CA LYS A 265 28.97 -15.69 -3.35
C LYS A 265 29.87 -16.27 -4.44
N LYS A 266 29.75 -17.59 -4.73
CA LYS A 266 30.48 -18.23 -5.83
C LYS A 266 30.14 -17.59 -7.18
N ALA A 267 28.85 -17.35 -7.46
CA ALA A 267 28.42 -16.71 -8.70
C ALA A 267 28.97 -15.28 -8.83
N ILE A 268 28.94 -14.50 -7.75
CA ILE A 268 29.49 -13.13 -7.71
C ILE A 268 31.00 -13.16 -7.95
N ASN A 269 31.74 -14.07 -7.32
CA ASN A 269 33.19 -14.18 -7.51
C ASN A 269 33.52 -14.58 -8.96
N SER A 270 32.82 -15.56 -9.54
CA SER A 270 33.03 -15.95 -10.95
C SER A 270 32.74 -14.77 -11.91
N TRP A 271 31.74 -13.97 -11.62
CA TRP A 271 31.45 -12.76 -12.40
C TRP A 271 32.55 -11.72 -12.26
N LYS A 272 33.08 -11.50 -11.04
CA LYS A 272 34.21 -10.64 -10.78
C LYS A 272 35.47 -11.10 -11.52
N ASP A 273 35.80 -12.40 -11.44
CA ASP A 273 36.96 -13.01 -12.10
C ASP A 273 36.88 -12.92 -13.64
N ASN A 274 35.64 -12.82 -14.17
CA ASN A 274 35.40 -12.60 -15.59
C ASN A 274 35.22 -11.09 -15.94
N ASN A 275 35.95 -10.21 -15.27
CA ASN A 275 35.94 -8.76 -15.47
C ASN A 275 34.52 -8.14 -15.40
N TYR A 276 33.70 -8.62 -14.48
CA TYR A 276 32.33 -8.14 -14.25
C TYR A 276 31.40 -8.34 -15.46
N HIS A 277 31.66 -9.36 -16.29
CA HIS A 277 30.81 -9.74 -17.42
C HIS A 277 30.25 -11.16 -17.21
N GLY A 278 28.96 -11.32 -17.51
CA GLY A 278 28.33 -12.63 -17.43
C GLY A 278 26.84 -12.60 -17.21
N ILE A 279 26.28 -13.78 -17.09
CA ILE A 279 24.85 -14.01 -16.81
C ILE A 279 24.76 -14.83 -15.53
N PHE A 280 23.96 -14.36 -14.57
CA PHE A 280 23.56 -15.16 -13.42
C PHE A 280 22.40 -16.07 -13.83
N ASP A 281 22.73 -17.26 -14.35
CA ASP A 281 21.72 -18.28 -14.66
C ASP A 281 21.28 -18.98 -13.37
N MET A 282 20.14 -18.58 -12.87
CA MET A 282 19.62 -19.00 -11.57
C MET A 282 18.14 -19.34 -11.66
N ALA A 283 17.71 -20.41 -11.01
CA ALA A 283 16.31 -20.81 -10.95
C ALA A 283 15.41 -19.76 -10.28
N THR A 284 14.10 -19.82 -10.54
CA THR A 284 13.12 -18.95 -9.88
C THR A 284 13.11 -19.23 -8.37
N GLY A 285 12.99 -18.18 -7.55
CA GLY A 285 12.98 -18.28 -6.09
C GLY A 285 14.37 -18.44 -5.42
N THR A 286 15.46 -18.49 -6.17
CA THR A 286 16.83 -18.60 -5.61
C THR A 286 17.47 -17.28 -5.23
N GLY A 287 16.73 -16.15 -5.31
CA GLY A 287 17.22 -14.83 -4.92
C GLY A 287 18.09 -14.15 -5.98
N LYS A 288 17.68 -14.22 -7.25
CA LYS A 288 18.38 -13.53 -8.37
C LYS A 288 18.61 -12.05 -8.11
N THR A 289 17.57 -11.32 -7.66
CA THR A 289 17.64 -9.89 -7.36
C THR A 289 18.66 -9.61 -6.26
N LEU A 290 18.62 -10.39 -5.17
CA LEU A 290 19.58 -10.29 -4.08
C LEU A 290 21.01 -10.52 -4.57
N THR A 291 21.22 -11.54 -5.44
CA THR A 291 22.52 -11.82 -6.03
C THR A 291 23.02 -10.65 -6.88
N GLY A 292 22.16 -10.09 -7.74
CA GLY A 292 22.49 -8.95 -8.59
C GLY A 292 22.84 -7.70 -7.79
N LEU A 293 22.05 -7.37 -6.76
CA LEU A 293 22.32 -6.20 -5.89
C LEU A 293 23.57 -6.41 -5.02
N SER A 294 23.83 -7.63 -4.56
CA SER A 294 25.07 -7.93 -3.84
C SER A 294 26.31 -7.87 -4.75
N ALA A 295 26.18 -8.29 -6.01
CA ALA A 295 27.23 -8.11 -7.03
C ALA A 295 27.52 -6.63 -7.29
N LEU A 296 26.45 -5.81 -7.38
CA LEU A 296 26.54 -4.36 -7.52
C LEU A 296 27.24 -3.72 -6.31
N THR A 297 26.96 -4.18 -5.09
CA THR A 297 27.66 -3.72 -3.87
C THR A 297 29.17 -4.04 -3.97
N THR A 298 29.52 -5.25 -4.36
CA THR A 298 30.93 -5.67 -4.54
C THR A 298 31.64 -4.82 -5.59
N LEU A 299 30.98 -4.52 -6.71
CA LEU A 299 31.53 -3.66 -7.76
C LEU A 299 31.68 -2.20 -7.27
N SER A 300 30.70 -1.69 -6.56
CA SER A 300 30.74 -0.34 -5.98
C SER A 300 31.91 -0.17 -5.03
N GLU A 301 32.17 -1.14 -4.16
CA GLU A 301 33.33 -1.16 -3.28
C GLU A 301 34.65 -1.16 -4.06
N ALA A 302 34.74 -2.00 -5.11
CA ALA A 302 35.94 -2.09 -5.95
C ALA A 302 36.24 -0.80 -6.71
N LEU A 303 35.22 0.04 -6.97
CA LEU A 303 35.34 1.33 -7.66
C LEU A 303 35.29 2.53 -6.69
N GLU A 304 35.56 2.30 -5.41
CA GLU A 304 35.53 3.36 -4.39
C GLU A 304 34.20 4.15 -4.40
N HIS A 305 33.11 3.43 -4.66
CA HIS A 305 31.74 3.97 -4.75
C HIS A 305 31.47 4.92 -5.93
N LYS A 306 32.38 5.02 -6.89
CA LYS A 306 32.20 5.80 -8.13
C LYS A 306 31.57 4.95 -9.21
N LEU A 307 30.28 4.64 -9.04
CA LEU A 307 29.55 3.73 -9.91
C LEU A 307 28.17 4.29 -10.27
N SER A 308 27.88 4.32 -11.58
CA SER A 308 26.54 4.53 -12.10
C SER A 308 25.99 3.24 -12.67
N VAL A 309 24.76 2.91 -12.34
CA VAL A 309 24.11 1.66 -12.75
C VAL A 309 22.77 1.92 -13.40
N VAL A 310 22.51 1.25 -14.53
CA VAL A 310 21.21 1.23 -15.16
C VAL A 310 20.65 -0.18 -15.07
N ILE A 311 19.50 -0.33 -14.46
CA ILE A 311 18.77 -1.59 -14.37
C ILE A 311 17.59 -1.53 -15.34
N VAL A 312 17.58 -2.43 -16.32
CA VAL A 312 16.53 -2.51 -17.33
C VAL A 312 15.70 -3.77 -17.11
N VAL A 313 14.40 -3.59 -16.98
CA VAL A 313 13.45 -4.71 -16.82
C VAL A 313 12.31 -4.59 -17.83
N PRO A 314 11.77 -5.72 -18.33
CA PRO A 314 10.81 -5.71 -19.44
C PRO A 314 9.41 -5.23 -19.05
N TYR A 315 9.05 -5.24 -17.76
CA TYR A 315 7.69 -4.95 -17.29
C TYR A 315 7.70 -3.97 -16.11
N GLN A 316 6.70 -3.09 -16.07
CA GLN A 316 6.56 -2.06 -15.03
C GLN A 316 6.51 -2.66 -13.61
N HIS A 317 5.74 -3.72 -13.38
CA HIS A 317 5.65 -4.36 -12.06
C HIS A 317 7.01 -4.90 -11.57
N LEU A 318 7.91 -5.27 -12.48
CA LEU A 318 9.28 -5.65 -12.11
C LEU A 318 10.11 -4.44 -11.70
N VAL A 319 9.89 -3.25 -12.30
CA VAL A 319 10.55 -2.01 -11.86
C VAL A 319 10.21 -1.76 -10.38
N GLU A 320 8.94 -1.86 -10.03
CA GLU A 320 8.46 -1.63 -8.66
C GLU A 320 9.08 -2.62 -7.66
N GLN A 321 9.12 -3.89 -8.01
CA GLN A 321 9.77 -4.92 -7.20
C GLN A 321 11.27 -4.63 -7.03
N TRP A 322 11.97 -4.25 -8.10
CA TRP A 322 13.39 -3.89 -8.03
C TRP A 322 13.62 -2.63 -7.19
N VAL A 323 12.73 -1.64 -7.26
CA VAL A 323 12.82 -0.42 -6.44
C VAL A 323 12.78 -0.76 -4.95
N GLU A 324 11.90 -1.67 -4.53
CA GLU A 324 11.83 -2.12 -3.14
C GLU A 324 13.15 -2.74 -2.68
N ASP A 325 13.69 -3.67 -3.48
CA ASP A 325 14.95 -4.33 -3.16
C ASP A 325 16.14 -3.34 -3.18
N ILE A 326 16.18 -2.38 -4.11
CA ILE A 326 17.21 -1.33 -4.20
C ILE A 326 17.19 -0.42 -2.97
N VAL A 327 16.00 -0.03 -2.50
CA VAL A 327 15.86 0.79 -1.28
C VAL A 327 16.33 0.03 -0.04
N ASP A 328 16.10 -1.27 0.05
CA ASP A 328 16.65 -2.11 1.12
C ASP A 328 18.19 -2.09 1.15
N PHE A 329 18.83 -1.99 -0.01
CA PHE A 329 20.28 -1.80 -0.14
C PHE A 329 20.75 -0.35 0.08
N GLN A 330 19.87 0.50 0.62
CA GLN A 330 20.12 1.90 0.95
C GLN A 330 20.49 2.78 -0.25
N ILE A 331 19.94 2.48 -1.42
CA ILE A 331 20.10 3.29 -2.63
C ILE A 331 18.76 3.95 -2.96
N LYS A 332 18.81 5.21 -3.40
CA LYS A 332 17.64 5.94 -3.91
C LYS A 332 17.63 5.94 -5.44
N PRO A 333 16.84 5.08 -6.12
CA PRO A 333 16.86 4.99 -7.56
C PRO A 333 16.15 6.18 -8.24
N ILE A 334 16.59 6.48 -9.47
CA ILE A 334 15.82 7.29 -10.41
C ILE A 334 14.95 6.32 -11.21
N ILE A 335 13.63 6.48 -11.15
CA ILE A 335 12.67 5.54 -11.73
C ILE A 335 12.15 6.11 -13.05
N GLY A 336 12.60 5.52 -14.17
CA GLY A 336 12.25 5.97 -15.52
C GLY A 336 11.40 4.94 -16.27
N TYR A 337 10.11 5.25 -16.44
CA TYR A 337 9.21 4.59 -17.38
C TYR A 337 8.07 5.54 -17.76
N SER A 338 7.29 5.22 -18.80
CA SER A 338 6.31 6.13 -19.43
C SER A 338 5.31 6.75 -18.44
N ASN A 339 4.91 6.02 -17.40
CA ASN A 339 3.97 6.46 -16.36
C ASN A 339 4.63 6.60 -14.99
N SER A 340 5.94 6.81 -14.92
CA SER A 340 6.66 6.98 -13.66
C SER A 340 6.09 8.14 -12.84
N GLN A 341 5.94 7.93 -11.53
CA GLN A 341 5.59 9.01 -10.60
C GLN A 341 6.67 10.09 -10.52
N GLN A 342 7.91 9.76 -10.78
CA GLN A 342 8.97 10.72 -10.93
C GLN A 342 8.85 11.39 -12.31
N LYS A 343 7.85 12.26 -12.49
CA LYS A 343 7.60 12.96 -13.78
C LYS A 343 8.80 13.75 -14.28
N ASP A 344 9.73 14.10 -13.39
CA ASP A 344 10.98 14.78 -13.66
C ASP A 344 12.19 13.83 -13.74
N TRP A 345 11.96 12.52 -13.88
CA TRP A 345 13.02 11.50 -13.85
C TRP A 345 14.13 11.77 -14.87
N PHE A 346 13.78 12.26 -16.05
CA PHE A 346 14.74 12.57 -17.09
C PHE A 346 15.69 13.73 -16.66
N ARG A 347 15.13 14.80 -16.09
CA ARG A 347 15.94 15.91 -15.54
C ARG A 347 16.81 15.48 -14.36
N ARG A 348 16.30 14.55 -13.57
CA ARG A 348 17.06 13.99 -12.43
C ARG A 348 18.21 13.12 -12.94
N LEU A 349 17.98 12.34 -13.99
CA LEU A 349 19.01 11.56 -14.66
C LEU A 349 20.09 12.48 -15.28
N GLU A 350 19.69 13.51 -16.02
CA GLU A 350 20.63 14.50 -16.57
C GLU A 350 21.50 15.13 -15.46
N ARG A 351 20.88 15.56 -14.37
CA ARG A 351 21.65 16.12 -13.22
C ARG A 351 22.59 15.10 -12.57
N ALA A 352 22.17 13.85 -12.46
CA ALA A 352 23.00 12.80 -11.88
C ALA A 352 24.23 12.52 -12.76
N ILE A 353 24.06 12.48 -14.09
CA ILE A 353 25.15 12.33 -15.05
C ILE A 353 26.09 13.56 -14.97
N PHE A 354 25.54 14.77 -15.02
CA PHE A 354 26.32 16.00 -14.95
C PHE A 354 27.14 16.14 -13.66
N ASN A 355 26.57 15.76 -12.52
CA ASN A 355 27.27 15.80 -11.23
C ASN A 355 28.40 14.76 -11.13
N GLN A 356 28.35 13.68 -11.90
CA GLN A 356 29.44 12.69 -11.97
C GLN A 356 30.56 13.10 -12.92
N GLU A 357 30.26 13.88 -13.93
CA GLU A 357 31.28 14.43 -14.82
C GLU A 357 32.11 15.55 -14.15
N LEU A 358 31.61 16.13 -13.05
CA LEU A 358 32.26 17.21 -12.29
C LEU A 358 33.03 16.74 -11.04
N ASN A 359 32.93 15.46 -10.66
CA ASN A 359 33.61 14.84 -9.52
C ASN A 359 34.55 13.70 -9.97
#